data_4f4a54bc6addf7a4aa261072a4001d94
#
_entry.id   4f4a54bc6addf7a4aa261072a4001d94
#
_cell.length_a   1.000
_cell.length_b   1.000
_cell.length_c   1.000
_cell.angle_alpha   90.00
_cell.angle_beta   90.00
_cell.angle_gamma   90.00
#
_symmetry.space_group_name_H-M   'P 1'
#
loop_
_entity.id
_entity.type
_entity.pdbx_description
1 polymer ?
#
loop_
_entity_poly.entity_id
_entity_poly.type
_entity_poly.pdbx_seq_one_letter_code
_entity_poly.pdbx_strand_id
1 'polypeptide(L)'
;MVPDIQKEKAERFLEFHNDKEILVLLNSWDPGSSRLVEASGYKAVATTSMGIAASLGSRDCEAISLDQMIDTISGIVNAVQVPVTADFEAGYGNNLDEIIESVKKVIATGVVGINIEDSIDLNPKLVHEMEFCERIAAIRALSDSLGFHLVINARTDSFYVSKGSEKEKLSVSIKRGNKYREAGADCIFVQPVWDKKIITTLVKEINAPINILANPGIGGGILPPSVHELQDLGVARLSLGSGVMKATLALIQKIARELSEKGTYHVLSDALAPLSESAMAYKMAIGMIVK
;
A
#
# COMPACT_ATOMS: atom_id res chain seq x y z
N MET A 1 -7.50 23.83 -6.97
CA MET A 1 -6.11 23.71 -7.44
C MET A 1 -5.33 22.88 -6.44
N VAL A 2 -4.48 21.97 -6.93
CA VAL A 2 -3.56 21.18 -6.09
C VAL A 2 -2.47 22.10 -5.55
N PRO A 3 -2.17 22.11 -4.23
CA PRO A 3 -1.11 22.93 -3.64
C PRO A 3 0.28 22.60 -4.21
N ASP A 4 1.16 23.58 -4.33
CA ASP A 4 2.51 23.40 -4.89
C ASP A 4 3.34 22.41 -4.07
N ILE A 5 3.22 22.42 -2.75
CA ILE A 5 3.87 21.43 -1.88
C ILE A 5 3.44 19.99 -2.16
N GLN A 6 2.18 19.76 -2.56
CA GLN A 6 1.71 18.43 -2.95
C GLN A 6 2.31 18.02 -4.29
N LYS A 7 2.46 18.95 -5.24
CA LYS A 7 3.11 18.70 -6.53
C LYS A 7 4.57 18.32 -6.36
N GLU A 8 5.32 19.08 -5.56
CA GLU A 8 6.73 18.79 -5.24
C GLU A 8 6.89 17.42 -4.59
N LYS A 9 5.99 17.08 -3.65
CA LYS A 9 5.98 15.74 -3.03
C LYS A 9 5.65 14.64 -4.03
N ALA A 10 4.77 14.89 -5.01
CA ALA A 10 4.40 13.94 -6.05
C ALA A 10 5.57 13.67 -7.00
N GLU A 11 6.26 14.71 -7.47
CA GLU A 11 7.47 14.61 -8.30
C GLU A 11 8.55 13.79 -7.58
N ARG A 12 8.83 14.14 -6.33
CA ARG A 12 9.80 13.40 -5.51
C ARG A 12 9.39 11.93 -5.30
N PHE A 13 8.09 11.66 -5.11
CA PHE A 13 7.60 10.29 -4.94
C PHE A 13 7.72 9.49 -6.22
N LEU A 14 7.50 10.10 -7.39
CA LEU A 14 7.71 9.48 -8.69
C LEU A 14 9.21 9.15 -8.90
N GLU A 15 10.11 10.06 -8.54
CA GLU A 15 11.55 9.83 -8.62
C GLU A 15 11.99 8.60 -7.84
N PHE A 16 11.44 8.36 -6.63
CA PHE A 16 11.75 7.18 -5.83
C PHE A 16 11.45 5.84 -6.53
N HIS A 17 10.53 5.80 -7.49
CA HIS A 17 10.23 4.59 -8.27
C HIS A 17 11.25 4.35 -9.40
N ASN A 18 12.07 5.35 -9.72
CA ASN A 18 13.09 5.30 -10.77
C ASN A 18 14.52 5.38 -10.19
N ASP A 19 14.66 5.37 -8.87
CA ASP A 19 15.95 5.38 -8.18
C ASP A 19 16.64 4.00 -8.30
N LYS A 20 17.95 3.98 -8.03
CA LYS A 20 18.73 2.73 -7.93
C LYS A 20 18.40 1.94 -6.66
N GLU A 21 17.99 2.64 -5.60
CA GLU A 21 17.59 2.04 -4.35
C GLU A 21 16.10 1.69 -4.40
N ILE A 22 15.76 0.49 -3.97
CA ILE A 22 14.35 0.05 -3.83
C ILE A 22 13.60 0.97 -2.85
N LEU A 23 12.44 1.45 -3.27
CA LEU A 23 11.54 2.20 -2.40
C LEU A 23 10.85 1.25 -1.42
N VAL A 24 11.22 1.31 -0.15
CA VAL A 24 10.59 0.52 0.92
C VAL A 24 9.48 1.33 1.57
N LEU A 25 8.25 0.82 1.51
CA LEU A 25 7.07 1.43 2.10
C LEU A 25 6.55 0.59 3.26
N LEU A 26 6.70 1.12 4.47
CA LEU A 26 6.01 0.60 5.64
C LEU A 26 4.59 1.16 5.65
N ASN A 27 3.58 0.26 5.67
CA ASN A 27 2.20 0.67 5.61
C ASN A 27 1.66 1.06 6.99
N SER A 28 0.93 2.15 7.04
CA SER A 28 0.28 2.69 8.23
C SER A 28 -1.25 2.73 8.06
N TRP A 29 -1.99 2.92 9.15
CA TRP A 29 -3.45 2.88 9.15
C TRP A 29 -4.09 4.01 9.97
N ASP A 30 -3.27 4.81 10.65
CA ASP A 30 -3.69 5.97 11.44
C ASP A 30 -2.56 7.01 11.54
N PRO A 31 -2.85 8.22 12.04
CA PRO A 31 -1.85 9.28 12.23
C PRO A 31 -0.67 8.87 13.12
N GLY A 32 -0.92 8.07 14.16
CA GLY A 32 0.10 7.65 15.11
C GLY A 32 1.12 6.71 14.46
N SER A 33 0.66 5.65 13.79
CA SER A 33 1.52 4.72 13.05
C SER A 33 2.29 5.43 11.94
N SER A 34 1.68 6.43 11.27
CA SER A 34 2.32 7.20 10.19
C SER A 34 3.49 8.04 10.69
N ARG A 35 3.34 8.70 11.85
CA ARG A 35 4.43 9.44 12.50
C ARG A 35 5.59 8.53 12.90
N LEU A 36 5.30 7.31 13.39
CA LEU A 36 6.33 6.32 13.68
C LEU A 36 7.11 5.90 12.43
N VAL A 37 6.40 5.69 11.31
CA VAL A 37 7.03 5.37 10.03
C VAL A 37 7.96 6.51 9.59
N GLU A 38 7.48 7.74 9.58
CA GLU A 38 8.30 8.92 9.24
C GLU A 38 9.50 9.08 10.18
N ALA A 39 9.27 9.00 11.50
CA ALA A 39 10.34 9.14 12.50
C ALA A 39 11.38 8.00 12.42
N SER A 40 11.02 6.87 11.84
CA SER A 40 11.95 5.76 11.54
C SER A 40 12.81 6.00 10.29
N GLY A 41 12.63 7.15 9.61
CA GLY A 41 13.45 7.56 8.46
C GLY A 41 12.96 7.07 7.10
N TYR A 42 11.73 6.57 7.00
CA TYR A 42 11.15 6.18 5.70
C TYR A 42 10.91 7.42 4.83
N LYS A 43 11.25 7.31 3.54
CA LYS A 43 11.17 8.40 2.56
C LYS A 43 9.71 8.77 2.18
N ALA A 44 8.77 7.85 2.42
CA ALA A 44 7.34 8.02 2.16
C ALA A 44 6.51 7.09 3.05
N VAL A 45 5.24 7.39 3.20
CA VAL A 45 4.25 6.57 3.92
C VAL A 45 3.27 5.98 2.90
N ALA A 46 2.98 4.69 3.01
CA ALA A 46 1.85 4.06 2.34
C ALA A 46 0.75 3.77 3.34
N THR A 47 -0.52 3.94 2.97
CA THR A 47 -1.62 3.44 3.81
C THR A 47 -1.89 1.96 3.55
N THR A 48 -2.74 1.34 4.34
CA THR A 48 -3.28 0.01 4.10
C THR A 48 -4.79 0.03 4.36
N SER A 49 -5.57 -0.26 3.31
CA SER A 49 -7.04 -0.32 3.37
C SER A 49 -7.53 -1.27 4.45
N MET A 50 -7.00 -2.50 4.46
CA MET A 50 -7.29 -3.50 5.48
C MET A 50 -6.94 -3.00 6.91
N GLY A 51 -5.84 -2.26 7.06
CA GLY A 51 -5.45 -1.70 8.36
C GLY A 51 -6.42 -0.62 8.82
N ILE A 52 -6.81 0.28 7.94
CA ILE A 52 -7.79 1.34 8.21
C ILE A 52 -9.15 0.70 8.54
N ALA A 53 -9.65 -0.22 7.73
CA ALA A 53 -10.91 -0.91 7.99
C ALA A 53 -10.91 -1.64 9.35
N ALA A 54 -9.83 -2.38 9.66
CA ALA A 54 -9.71 -3.08 10.93
C ALA A 54 -9.66 -2.13 12.14
N SER A 55 -9.02 -0.95 12.04
CA SER A 55 -9.00 0.05 13.11
C SER A 55 -10.39 0.62 13.41
N LEU A 56 -11.29 0.59 12.41
CA LEU A 56 -12.70 0.98 12.53
C LEU A 56 -13.62 -0.21 12.85
N GLY A 57 -13.07 -1.39 13.14
CA GLY A 57 -13.85 -2.59 13.47
C GLY A 57 -14.56 -3.21 12.26
N SER A 58 -14.12 -2.93 11.05
CA SER A 58 -14.69 -3.41 9.80
C SER A 58 -13.75 -4.36 9.06
N ARG A 59 -14.30 -5.06 8.06
CA ARG A 59 -13.54 -5.87 7.10
C ARG A 59 -12.97 -4.99 5.98
N ASP A 60 -12.03 -5.54 5.22
CA ASP A 60 -11.48 -4.97 3.98
C ASP A 60 -12.51 -5.02 2.82
N CYS A 61 -12.10 -4.64 1.63
CA CYS A 61 -12.88 -4.65 0.40
C CYS A 61 -14.05 -3.65 0.40
N GLU A 62 -13.71 -2.37 0.55
CA GLU A 62 -14.64 -1.23 0.54
C GLU A 62 -15.83 -1.38 1.53
N ALA A 63 -15.61 -2.12 2.63
CA ALA A 63 -16.66 -2.30 3.64
C ALA A 63 -16.82 -1.10 4.58
N ILE A 64 -15.86 -0.19 4.62
CA ILE A 64 -16.02 1.14 5.22
C ILE A 64 -16.47 2.13 4.14
N SER A 65 -17.12 3.20 4.53
CA SER A 65 -17.56 4.22 3.58
C SER A 65 -16.37 5.00 2.99
N LEU A 66 -16.55 5.56 1.79
CA LEU A 66 -15.57 6.47 1.20
C LEU A 66 -15.21 7.61 2.15
N ASP A 67 -16.17 8.20 2.84
CA ASP A 67 -15.93 9.32 3.75
C ASP A 67 -15.06 8.90 4.95
N GLN A 68 -15.26 7.71 5.52
CA GLN A 68 -14.40 7.16 6.57
C GLN A 68 -12.96 6.93 6.06
N MET A 69 -12.80 6.42 4.85
CA MET A 69 -11.50 6.24 4.21
C MET A 69 -10.81 7.60 4.01
N ILE A 70 -11.50 8.58 3.45
CA ILE A 70 -11.00 9.93 3.21
C ILE A 70 -10.60 10.64 4.50
N ASP A 71 -11.42 10.56 5.54
CA ASP A 71 -11.13 11.17 6.85
C ASP A 71 -9.86 10.58 7.46
N THR A 72 -9.69 9.26 7.39
CA THR A 72 -8.50 8.59 7.92
C THR A 72 -7.25 8.97 7.12
N ILE A 73 -7.32 8.93 5.78
CA ILE A 73 -6.21 9.33 4.90
C ILE A 73 -5.84 10.79 5.14
N SER A 74 -6.81 11.69 5.27
CA SER A 74 -6.58 13.10 5.59
C SER A 74 -5.84 13.27 6.92
N GLY A 75 -6.25 12.52 7.95
CA GLY A 75 -5.56 12.49 9.24
C GLY A 75 -4.11 12.03 9.12
N ILE A 76 -3.84 11.01 8.30
CA ILE A 76 -2.49 10.51 8.01
C ILE A 76 -1.65 11.57 7.29
N VAL A 77 -2.17 12.15 6.21
CA VAL A 77 -1.46 13.19 5.43
C VAL A 77 -1.09 14.38 6.31
N ASN A 78 -2.01 14.84 7.15
CA ASN A 78 -1.77 15.97 8.06
C ASN A 78 -0.78 15.63 9.20
N ALA A 79 -0.53 14.37 9.46
CA ALA A 79 0.36 13.94 10.53
C ALA A 79 1.83 13.91 10.16
N VAL A 80 2.18 13.89 8.86
CA VAL A 80 3.54 13.66 8.35
C VAL A 80 3.95 14.69 7.29
N GLN A 81 5.27 14.88 7.13
CA GLN A 81 5.84 15.77 6.12
C GLN A 81 6.27 15.04 4.85
N VAL A 82 6.53 13.72 4.94
CA VAL A 82 6.91 12.92 3.78
C VAL A 82 5.72 12.67 2.83
N PRO A 83 5.96 12.31 1.56
CA PRO A 83 4.89 11.89 0.64
C PRO A 83 4.02 10.77 1.20
N VAL A 84 2.70 10.82 0.95
CA VAL A 84 1.75 9.77 1.33
C VAL A 84 1.11 9.18 0.07
N THR A 85 1.12 7.85 -0.06
CA THR A 85 0.37 7.10 -1.08
C THR A 85 -0.76 6.32 -0.43
N ALA A 86 -1.97 6.43 -0.97
CA ALA A 86 -3.15 5.76 -0.43
C ALA A 86 -3.38 4.39 -1.08
N ASP A 87 -3.71 3.40 -0.26
CA ASP A 87 -4.28 2.14 -0.70
C ASP A 87 -5.80 2.35 -0.87
N PHE A 88 -6.23 2.52 -2.14
CA PHE A 88 -7.57 3.02 -2.48
C PHE A 88 -8.47 1.94 -3.09
N GLU A 89 -8.10 0.68 -2.89
CA GLU A 89 -8.86 -0.52 -3.28
C GLU A 89 -9.32 -0.49 -4.75
N ALA A 90 -10.60 -0.75 -5.04
CA ALA A 90 -11.14 -0.69 -6.40
C ALA A 90 -11.54 0.73 -6.85
N GLY A 91 -11.45 1.75 -5.96
CA GLY A 91 -11.73 3.13 -6.27
C GLY A 91 -13.03 3.71 -5.70
N TYR A 92 -13.75 2.97 -4.86
CA TYR A 92 -14.96 3.41 -4.16
C TYR A 92 -16.05 3.94 -5.11
N GLY A 93 -16.35 3.19 -6.18
CA GLY A 93 -17.42 3.53 -7.11
C GLY A 93 -17.89 2.34 -7.94
N ASN A 94 -19.17 2.36 -8.34
CA ASN A 94 -19.79 1.29 -9.13
C ASN A 94 -19.60 1.48 -10.65
N ASN A 95 -19.18 2.66 -11.05
CA ASN A 95 -18.93 3.05 -12.45
C ASN A 95 -17.77 4.05 -12.50
N LEU A 96 -17.31 4.34 -13.73
CA LEU A 96 -16.15 5.19 -13.94
C LEU A 96 -16.32 6.61 -13.37
N ASP A 97 -17.47 7.22 -13.52
CA ASP A 97 -17.73 8.58 -13.05
C ASP A 97 -17.67 8.65 -11.52
N GLU A 98 -18.26 7.68 -10.81
CA GLU A 98 -18.18 7.57 -9.36
C GLU A 98 -16.75 7.37 -8.87
N ILE A 99 -15.98 6.50 -9.54
CA ILE A 99 -14.56 6.27 -9.23
C ILE A 99 -13.76 7.57 -9.39
N ILE A 100 -13.98 8.32 -10.48
CA ILE A 100 -13.28 9.59 -10.70
C ILE A 100 -13.64 10.63 -9.64
N GLU A 101 -14.90 10.72 -9.23
CA GLU A 101 -15.28 11.60 -8.12
C GLU A 101 -14.64 11.16 -6.78
N SER A 102 -14.55 9.87 -6.53
CA SER A 102 -13.85 9.32 -5.34
C SER A 102 -12.35 9.63 -5.39
N VAL A 103 -11.71 9.49 -6.56
CA VAL A 103 -10.29 9.84 -6.76
C VAL A 103 -10.05 11.35 -6.58
N LYS A 104 -10.96 12.21 -7.01
CA LYS A 104 -10.88 13.66 -6.71
C LYS A 104 -10.86 13.93 -5.21
N LYS A 105 -11.71 13.23 -4.44
CA LYS A 105 -11.75 13.38 -2.97
C LYS A 105 -10.43 12.92 -2.33
N VAL A 106 -9.88 11.78 -2.74
CA VAL A 106 -8.61 11.30 -2.16
C VAL A 106 -7.43 12.20 -2.54
N ILE A 107 -7.38 12.74 -3.75
CA ILE A 107 -6.38 13.75 -4.15
C ILE A 107 -6.47 14.98 -3.26
N ALA A 108 -7.70 15.44 -2.94
CA ALA A 108 -7.91 16.62 -2.12
C ALA A 108 -7.41 16.46 -0.66
N THR A 109 -7.18 15.23 -0.18
CA THR A 109 -6.54 15.00 1.13
C THR A 109 -5.06 15.36 1.16
N GLY A 110 -4.41 15.50 0.00
CA GLY A 110 -2.98 15.78 -0.12
C GLY A 110 -2.11 14.55 -0.44
N VAL A 111 -2.70 13.39 -0.74
CA VAL A 111 -1.94 12.24 -1.21
C VAL A 111 -1.27 12.52 -2.56
N VAL A 112 -0.16 11.85 -2.81
CA VAL A 112 0.63 12.01 -4.04
C VAL A 112 0.66 10.75 -4.91
N GLY A 113 0.05 9.69 -4.44
CA GLY A 113 -0.10 8.43 -5.17
C GLY A 113 -1.26 7.62 -4.62
N ILE A 114 -1.70 6.66 -5.43
CA ILE A 114 -2.72 5.68 -5.05
C ILE A 114 -2.32 4.27 -5.52
N ASN A 115 -2.71 3.25 -4.75
CA ASN A 115 -2.93 1.93 -5.32
C ASN A 115 -4.37 1.89 -5.84
N ILE A 116 -4.56 1.31 -7.01
CA ILE A 116 -5.88 0.98 -7.57
C ILE A 116 -5.84 -0.45 -8.08
N GLU A 117 -6.86 -1.28 -7.79
CA GLU A 117 -6.81 -2.71 -8.07
C GLU A 117 -7.89 -3.18 -9.04
N ASP A 118 -7.54 -4.23 -9.80
CA ASP A 118 -8.40 -4.85 -10.82
C ASP A 118 -9.28 -5.99 -10.28
N SER A 119 -9.34 -6.15 -8.96
CA SER A 119 -10.24 -7.09 -8.32
C SER A 119 -11.25 -6.37 -7.44
N ILE A 120 -12.44 -6.91 -7.36
CA ILE A 120 -13.52 -6.40 -6.52
C ILE A 120 -13.95 -7.57 -5.65
N ASP A 121 -14.08 -7.32 -4.33
CA ASP A 121 -14.72 -8.28 -3.45
C ASP A 121 -13.79 -9.32 -2.76
N LEU A 122 -14.30 -9.88 -1.63
CA LEU A 122 -13.66 -10.96 -0.87
C LEU A 122 -13.54 -12.27 -1.68
N ASN A 123 -14.30 -12.41 -2.77
CA ASN A 123 -14.23 -13.49 -3.75
C ASN A 123 -13.76 -12.89 -5.07
N PRO A 124 -12.47 -12.55 -5.19
CA PRO A 124 -12.02 -11.62 -6.20
C PRO A 124 -12.30 -12.15 -7.61
N LYS A 125 -13.04 -11.33 -8.36
CA LYS A 125 -13.16 -11.46 -9.80
C LYS A 125 -12.42 -10.32 -10.45
N LEU A 126 -11.59 -10.65 -11.42
CA LEU A 126 -10.90 -9.62 -12.19
C LEU A 126 -11.90 -8.81 -13.00
N VAL A 127 -11.79 -7.50 -12.90
CA VAL A 127 -12.42 -6.56 -13.84
C VAL A 127 -11.90 -6.86 -15.25
N HIS A 128 -12.72 -6.65 -16.26
CA HIS A 128 -12.27 -6.82 -17.65
C HIS A 128 -11.05 -5.91 -17.91
N GLU A 129 -10.02 -6.45 -18.57
CA GLU A 129 -8.74 -5.79 -18.78
C GLU A 129 -8.90 -4.38 -19.38
N MET A 130 -9.72 -4.24 -20.41
CA MET A 130 -9.95 -2.94 -21.07
C MET A 130 -10.66 -1.93 -20.17
N GLU A 131 -11.65 -2.39 -19.39
CA GLU A 131 -12.36 -1.54 -18.41
C GLU A 131 -11.39 -1.00 -17.36
N PHE A 132 -10.47 -1.83 -16.85
CA PHE A 132 -9.49 -1.36 -15.88
C PHE A 132 -8.46 -0.41 -16.51
N CYS A 133 -8.08 -0.63 -17.77
CA CYS A 133 -7.26 0.34 -18.52
C CYS A 133 -7.98 1.69 -18.67
N GLU A 134 -9.29 1.68 -18.96
CA GLU A 134 -10.09 2.91 -19.02
C GLU A 134 -10.13 3.65 -17.68
N ARG A 135 -10.21 2.93 -16.54
CA ARG A 135 -10.11 3.53 -15.21
C ARG A 135 -8.76 4.22 -15.01
N ILE A 136 -7.65 3.53 -15.31
CA ILE A 136 -6.30 4.09 -15.18
C ILE A 136 -6.14 5.33 -16.06
N ALA A 137 -6.57 5.26 -17.32
CA ALA A 137 -6.48 6.37 -18.26
C ALA A 137 -7.30 7.59 -17.79
N ALA A 138 -8.50 7.36 -17.27
CA ALA A 138 -9.34 8.43 -16.74
C ALA A 138 -8.75 9.08 -15.47
N ILE A 139 -8.15 8.27 -14.57
CA ILE A 139 -7.43 8.78 -13.40
C ILE A 139 -6.21 9.60 -13.82
N ARG A 140 -5.45 9.16 -14.83
CA ARG A 140 -4.32 9.91 -15.39
C ARG A 140 -4.78 11.23 -15.98
N ALA A 141 -5.82 11.22 -16.81
CA ALA A 141 -6.41 12.43 -17.41
C ALA A 141 -6.90 13.42 -16.33
N LEU A 142 -7.52 12.93 -15.25
CA LEU A 142 -7.90 13.76 -14.10
C LEU A 142 -6.65 14.40 -13.47
N SER A 143 -5.61 13.62 -13.17
CA SER A 143 -4.36 14.08 -12.60
C SER A 143 -3.73 15.20 -13.45
N ASP A 144 -3.63 14.97 -14.76
CA ASP A 144 -3.09 15.95 -15.72
C ASP A 144 -3.92 17.23 -15.76
N SER A 145 -5.25 17.12 -15.71
CA SER A 145 -6.16 18.27 -15.66
C SER A 145 -6.00 19.13 -14.40
N LEU A 146 -5.55 18.53 -13.30
CA LEU A 146 -5.25 19.18 -12.05
C LEU A 146 -3.83 19.78 -11.99
N GLY A 147 -3.02 19.54 -13.03
CA GLY A 147 -1.68 20.07 -13.16
C GLY A 147 -0.69 19.47 -12.17
N PHE A 148 -0.81 18.18 -11.84
CA PHE A 148 0.16 17.45 -11.04
C PHE A 148 0.20 15.99 -11.45
N HIS A 149 1.28 15.26 -11.13
CA HIS A 149 1.45 13.87 -11.47
C HIS A 149 1.10 12.96 -10.28
N LEU A 150 -0.13 12.46 -10.21
CA LEU A 150 -0.51 11.44 -9.25
C LEU A 150 0.19 10.11 -9.61
N VAL A 151 0.96 9.56 -8.70
CA VAL A 151 1.61 8.25 -8.91
C VAL A 151 0.57 7.13 -8.81
N ILE A 152 0.33 6.44 -9.91
CA ILE A 152 -0.62 5.33 -10.00
C ILE A 152 0.12 4.00 -9.90
N ASN A 153 -0.07 3.29 -8.79
CA ASN A 153 0.40 1.92 -8.61
C ASN A 153 -0.76 0.97 -8.93
N ALA A 154 -0.80 0.47 -10.18
CA ALA A 154 -1.86 -0.42 -10.64
C ALA A 154 -1.63 -1.84 -10.13
N ARG A 155 -2.51 -2.28 -9.22
CA ARG A 155 -2.49 -3.63 -8.67
C ARG A 155 -3.28 -4.58 -9.56
N THR A 156 -2.69 -5.74 -9.82
CA THR A 156 -3.41 -6.87 -10.41
C THR A 156 -3.36 -8.08 -9.50
N ASP A 157 -4.52 -8.63 -9.23
CA ASP A 157 -4.68 -9.90 -8.52
C ASP A 157 -4.71 -11.11 -9.48
N SER A 158 -4.37 -10.88 -10.75
CA SER A 158 -4.43 -11.90 -11.80
C SER A 158 -3.62 -13.15 -11.49
N PHE A 159 -2.48 -13.03 -10.81
CA PHE A 159 -1.67 -14.18 -10.40
C PHE A 159 -2.37 -15.05 -9.35
N TYR A 160 -3.21 -14.44 -8.52
CA TYR A 160 -3.99 -15.13 -7.49
C TYR A 160 -5.31 -15.67 -8.03
N VAL A 161 -6.03 -14.87 -8.82
CA VAL A 161 -7.42 -15.16 -9.24
C VAL A 161 -7.48 -16.04 -10.48
N SER A 162 -6.51 -15.92 -11.41
CA SER A 162 -6.54 -16.67 -12.67
C SER A 162 -6.43 -18.17 -12.44
N LYS A 163 -7.17 -18.93 -13.24
CA LYS A 163 -7.06 -20.39 -13.30
C LYS A 163 -5.90 -20.80 -14.19
N GLY A 164 -5.44 -22.03 -14.03
CA GLY A 164 -4.39 -22.62 -14.87
C GLY A 164 -3.05 -22.80 -14.15
N SER A 165 -2.04 -23.13 -14.92
CA SER A 165 -0.65 -23.30 -14.47
C SER A 165 -0.04 -21.97 -14.04
N GLU A 166 1.02 -22.02 -13.24
CA GLU A 166 1.78 -20.85 -12.84
C GLU A 166 2.28 -20.03 -14.05
N LYS A 167 2.69 -20.71 -15.12
CA LYS A 167 3.11 -20.08 -16.36
C LYS A 167 1.98 -19.29 -17.04
N GLU A 168 0.76 -19.83 -17.05
CA GLU A 168 -0.41 -19.15 -17.60
C GLU A 168 -0.78 -17.93 -16.75
N LYS A 169 -0.80 -18.07 -15.43
CA LYS A 169 -1.03 -16.96 -14.49
C LYS A 169 -0.01 -15.84 -14.69
N LEU A 170 1.28 -16.20 -14.79
CA LEU A 170 2.36 -15.25 -15.04
C LEU A 170 2.15 -14.51 -16.38
N SER A 171 1.80 -15.23 -17.45
CA SER A 171 1.52 -14.64 -18.76
C SER A 171 0.36 -13.64 -18.71
N VAL A 172 -0.72 -13.96 -18.00
CA VAL A 172 -1.85 -13.05 -17.80
C VAL A 172 -1.41 -11.79 -17.02
N SER A 173 -0.60 -11.97 -15.96
CA SER A 173 -0.12 -10.85 -15.13
C SER A 173 0.79 -9.92 -15.92
N ILE A 174 1.70 -10.45 -16.73
CA ILE A 174 2.58 -9.66 -17.60
C ILE A 174 1.76 -8.88 -18.63
N LYS A 175 0.81 -9.54 -19.29
CA LYS A 175 -0.06 -8.89 -20.29
C LYS A 175 -0.83 -7.73 -19.68
N ARG A 176 -1.48 -7.95 -18.52
CA ARG A 176 -2.22 -6.90 -17.79
C ARG A 176 -1.28 -5.76 -17.37
N GLY A 177 -0.13 -6.10 -16.76
CA GLY A 177 0.83 -5.11 -16.30
C GLY A 177 1.30 -4.16 -17.41
N ASN A 178 1.64 -4.68 -18.59
CA ASN A 178 2.03 -3.86 -19.73
C ASN A 178 0.88 -2.97 -20.23
N LYS A 179 -0.35 -3.49 -20.30
CA LYS A 179 -1.51 -2.67 -20.68
C LYS A 179 -1.84 -1.59 -19.68
N TYR A 180 -1.68 -1.86 -18.38
CA TYR A 180 -1.88 -0.86 -17.34
C TYR A 180 -0.81 0.24 -17.42
N ARG A 181 0.44 -0.14 -17.74
CA ARG A 181 1.50 0.84 -18.02
C ARG A 181 1.15 1.71 -19.23
N GLU A 182 0.71 1.12 -20.32
CA GLU A 182 0.26 1.84 -21.53
C GLU A 182 -0.92 2.78 -21.23
N ALA A 183 -1.81 2.40 -20.31
CA ALA A 183 -2.94 3.21 -19.89
C ALA A 183 -2.56 4.36 -18.94
N GLY A 184 -1.31 4.43 -18.46
CA GLY A 184 -0.83 5.55 -17.64
C GLY A 184 -0.44 5.20 -16.20
N ALA A 185 -0.36 3.92 -15.83
CA ALA A 185 0.18 3.52 -14.53
C ALA A 185 1.69 3.78 -14.46
N ASP A 186 2.18 4.21 -13.29
CA ASP A 186 3.60 4.47 -13.05
C ASP A 186 4.32 3.24 -12.52
N CYS A 187 3.64 2.42 -11.74
CA CYS A 187 4.15 1.21 -11.12
C CYS A 187 3.12 0.10 -11.26
N ILE A 188 3.58 -1.15 -11.39
CA ILE A 188 2.71 -2.32 -11.47
C ILE A 188 2.90 -3.20 -10.24
N PHE A 189 1.78 -3.56 -9.63
CA PHE A 189 1.74 -4.35 -8.42
C PHE A 189 1.07 -5.70 -8.69
N VAL A 190 1.89 -6.75 -8.86
CA VAL A 190 1.41 -8.13 -9.02
C VAL A 190 1.48 -8.85 -7.69
N GLN A 191 0.34 -9.38 -7.20
CA GLN A 191 0.32 -10.08 -5.91
C GLN A 191 -0.49 -11.40 -5.96
N PRO A 192 -0.20 -12.32 -4.98
CA PRO A 192 1.03 -12.40 -4.19
C PRO A 192 2.11 -13.15 -4.98
N VAL A 193 3.33 -12.64 -5.05
CA VAL A 193 4.44 -13.29 -5.74
C VAL A 193 5.71 -13.17 -4.90
N TRP A 194 6.33 -14.33 -4.53
CA TRP A 194 7.58 -14.37 -3.78
C TRP A 194 8.64 -15.31 -4.40
N ASP A 195 8.28 -16.10 -5.41
CA ASP A 195 9.27 -16.87 -6.15
C ASP A 195 10.19 -15.92 -6.94
N LYS A 196 11.51 -16.04 -6.69
CA LYS A 196 12.50 -15.14 -7.28
C LYS A 196 12.56 -15.21 -8.81
N LYS A 197 12.29 -16.40 -9.41
CA LYS A 197 12.27 -16.54 -10.87
C LYS A 197 11.07 -15.82 -11.48
N ILE A 198 9.92 -15.90 -10.81
CA ILE A 198 8.70 -15.18 -11.23
C ILE A 198 8.95 -13.68 -11.10
N ILE A 199 9.49 -13.20 -9.97
CA ILE A 199 9.82 -11.78 -9.77
C ILE A 199 10.79 -11.29 -10.85
N THR A 200 11.86 -12.04 -11.13
CA THR A 200 12.80 -11.70 -12.21
C THR A 200 12.10 -11.60 -13.57
N THR A 201 11.16 -12.50 -13.84
CA THR A 201 10.41 -12.48 -15.10
C THR A 201 9.48 -11.27 -15.16
N LEU A 202 8.77 -10.93 -14.07
CA LEU A 202 7.92 -9.75 -14.01
C LEU A 202 8.71 -8.46 -14.24
N VAL A 203 9.86 -8.31 -13.56
CA VAL A 203 10.75 -7.14 -13.71
C VAL A 203 11.28 -7.02 -15.14
N LYS A 204 11.57 -8.14 -15.80
CA LYS A 204 12.11 -8.15 -17.17
C LYS A 204 11.05 -7.89 -18.23
N GLU A 205 9.86 -8.47 -18.07
CA GLU A 205 8.85 -8.54 -19.13
C GLU A 205 7.76 -7.45 -19.01
N ILE A 206 7.65 -6.80 -17.84
CA ILE A 206 6.75 -5.64 -17.65
C ILE A 206 7.57 -4.36 -17.81
N ASN A 207 7.18 -3.50 -18.74
CA ASN A 207 7.86 -2.23 -19.03
C ASN A 207 7.48 -1.13 -18.03
N ALA A 208 7.59 -1.42 -16.74
CA ALA A 208 7.29 -0.48 -15.65
C ALA A 208 8.03 -0.87 -14.36
N PRO A 209 8.24 0.07 -13.42
CA PRO A 209 8.61 -0.26 -12.04
C PRO A 209 7.67 -1.31 -11.43
N ILE A 210 8.22 -2.29 -10.71
CA ILE A 210 7.44 -3.37 -10.08
C ILE A 210 7.38 -3.16 -8.57
N ASN A 211 6.16 -3.25 -8.01
CA ASN A 211 5.92 -3.34 -6.57
C ASN A 211 5.70 -4.79 -6.15
N ILE A 212 6.37 -5.21 -5.07
CA ILE A 212 6.16 -6.52 -4.43
C ILE A 212 5.58 -6.32 -3.03
N LEU A 213 4.57 -7.12 -2.69
CA LEU A 213 4.03 -7.21 -1.33
C LEU A 213 4.85 -8.21 -0.51
N ALA A 214 5.69 -7.71 0.38
CA ALA A 214 6.51 -8.53 1.28
C ALA A 214 5.83 -8.67 2.66
N ASN A 215 4.69 -9.36 2.70
CA ASN A 215 3.91 -9.58 3.93
C ASN A 215 4.00 -11.03 4.40
N PRO A 216 4.83 -11.36 5.41
CA PRO A 216 4.98 -12.74 5.90
C PRO A 216 3.67 -13.39 6.36
N GLY A 217 2.67 -12.59 6.73
CA GLY A 217 1.37 -13.09 7.22
C GLY A 217 0.47 -13.74 6.16
N ILE A 218 0.82 -13.69 4.87
CA ILE A 218 0.03 -14.30 3.78
C ILE A 218 0.69 -15.53 3.15
N GLY A 219 1.94 -15.84 3.50
CA GLY A 219 2.75 -16.87 2.85
C GLY A 219 2.66 -18.26 3.47
N GLY A 220 1.73 -18.51 4.39
CA GLY A 220 1.62 -19.85 5.01
C GLY A 220 2.89 -20.34 5.71
N GLY A 221 3.72 -19.44 6.22
CA GLY A 221 5.00 -19.73 6.85
C GLY A 221 6.22 -19.57 5.94
N ILE A 222 6.02 -19.28 4.66
CA ILE A 222 7.10 -18.90 3.73
C ILE A 222 7.40 -17.42 3.92
N LEU A 223 8.67 -17.05 4.02
CA LEU A 223 9.08 -15.65 4.07
C LEU A 223 9.28 -15.09 2.66
N PRO A 224 8.90 -13.84 2.44
CA PRO A 224 9.26 -13.13 1.21
C PRO A 224 10.79 -12.97 1.11
N PRO A 225 11.33 -12.75 -0.09
CA PRO A 225 12.73 -12.34 -0.23
C PRO A 225 13.03 -11.09 0.58
N SER A 226 14.25 -10.96 1.09
CA SER A 226 14.70 -9.77 1.81
C SER A 226 14.70 -8.53 0.92
N VAL A 227 14.75 -7.33 1.53
CA VAL A 227 14.83 -6.05 0.81
C VAL A 227 16.02 -6.05 -0.16
N HIS A 228 17.19 -6.52 0.26
CA HIS A 228 18.39 -6.59 -0.59
C HIS A 228 18.20 -7.54 -1.77
N GLU A 229 17.65 -8.74 -1.53
CA GLU A 229 17.35 -9.68 -2.60
C GLU A 229 16.33 -9.12 -3.61
N LEU A 230 15.30 -8.42 -3.15
CA LEU A 230 14.34 -7.78 -4.04
C LEU A 230 14.98 -6.65 -4.87
N GLN A 231 15.86 -5.86 -4.25
CA GLN A 231 16.65 -4.84 -4.95
C GLN A 231 17.55 -5.47 -6.02
N ASP A 232 18.27 -6.54 -5.70
CA ASP A 232 19.14 -7.26 -6.64
C ASP A 232 18.36 -7.86 -7.82
N LEU A 233 17.08 -8.20 -7.62
CA LEU A 233 16.16 -8.64 -8.65
C LEU A 233 15.60 -7.50 -9.52
N GLY A 234 15.89 -6.23 -9.17
CA GLY A 234 15.42 -5.06 -9.90
C GLY A 234 14.00 -4.59 -9.51
N VAL A 235 13.48 -5.02 -8.35
CA VAL A 235 12.21 -4.52 -7.82
C VAL A 235 12.37 -3.06 -7.42
N ALA A 236 11.47 -2.21 -7.90
CA ALA A 236 11.54 -0.76 -7.64
C ALA A 236 10.85 -0.34 -6.34
N ARG A 237 9.81 -1.07 -5.94
CA ARG A 237 8.98 -0.77 -4.77
C ARG A 237 8.65 -2.02 -3.98
N LEU A 238 8.69 -1.90 -2.66
CA LEU A 238 8.25 -2.92 -1.72
C LEU A 238 7.25 -2.31 -0.75
N SER A 239 6.15 -3.02 -0.49
CA SER A 239 5.16 -2.67 0.52
C SER A 239 4.88 -3.86 1.45
N LEU A 240 4.42 -3.58 2.68
CA LEU A 240 4.08 -4.61 3.67
C LEU A 240 2.58 -4.85 3.82
N GLY A 241 1.75 -3.98 3.21
CA GLY A 241 0.30 -4.04 3.33
C GLY A 241 -0.16 -4.06 4.79
N SER A 242 -1.08 -4.94 5.12
CA SER A 242 -1.61 -5.08 6.49
C SER A 242 -0.67 -5.81 7.49
N GLY A 243 0.54 -6.18 7.08
CA GLY A 243 1.43 -7.03 7.89
C GLY A 243 1.73 -6.45 9.27
N VAL A 244 2.10 -5.16 9.32
CA VAL A 244 2.44 -4.49 10.60
C VAL A 244 1.22 -4.37 11.50
N MET A 245 0.06 -3.98 10.96
CA MET A 245 -1.18 -3.90 11.73
C MET A 245 -1.59 -5.28 12.28
N LYS A 246 -1.53 -6.34 11.47
CA LYS A 246 -1.80 -7.71 11.92
C LYS A 246 -0.86 -8.16 13.03
N ALA A 247 0.43 -7.80 12.95
CA ALA A 247 1.41 -8.09 14.00
C ALA A 247 1.04 -7.37 15.32
N THR A 248 0.59 -6.11 15.23
CA THR A 248 0.11 -5.34 16.39
C THR A 248 -1.12 -5.99 17.04
N LEU A 249 -2.12 -6.39 16.25
CA LEU A 249 -3.30 -7.09 16.75
C LEU A 249 -2.95 -8.45 17.37
N ALA A 250 -2.02 -9.20 16.77
CA ALA A 250 -1.54 -10.46 17.31
C ALA A 250 -0.81 -10.27 18.65
N LEU A 251 -0.08 -9.17 18.82
CA LEU A 251 0.54 -8.82 20.11
C LEU A 251 -0.52 -8.53 21.18
N ILE A 252 -1.53 -7.73 20.85
CA ILE A 252 -2.65 -7.45 21.78
C ILE A 252 -3.32 -8.78 22.21
N GLN A 253 -3.58 -9.69 21.27
CA GLN A 253 -4.18 -10.99 21.56
C GLN A 253 -3.29 -11.84 22.49
N LYS A 254 -1.97 -11.85 22.27
CA LYS A 254 -1.02 -12.58 23.12
C LYS A 254 -1.02 -12.04 24.55
N ILE A 255 -0.98 -10.72 24.71
CA ILE A 255 -1.04 -10.05 26.02
C ILE A 255 -2.35 -10.39 26.74
N ALA A 256 -3.48 -10.26 26.05
CA ALA A 256 -4.80 -10.55 26.62
C ALA A 256 -4.91 -12.02 27.06
N ARG A 257 -4.41 -12.95 26.27
CA ARG A 257 -4.40 -14.39 26.59
C ARG A 257 -3.52 -14.69 27.81
N GLU A 258 -2.29 -14.19 27.83
CA GLU A 258 -1.40 -14.40 29.00
C GLU A 258 -2.03 -13.89 30.29
N LEU A 259 -2.63 -12.70 30.23
CA LEU A 259 -3.24 -12.09 31.40
C LEU A 259 -4.47 -12.89 31.90
N SER A 260 -5.31 -13.37 30.96
CA SER A 260 -6.53 -14.14 31.33
C SER A 260 -6.23 -15.56 31.79
N GLU A 261 -5.24 -16.24 31.21
CA GLU A 261 -4.95 -17.65 31.47
C GLU A 261 -3.93 -17.85 32.60
N LYS A 262 -2.95 -16.93 32.72
CA LYS A 262 -1.82 -17.09 33.65
C LYS A 262 -1.74 -15.99 34.73
N GLY A 263 -2.41 -14.86 34.53
CA GLY A 263 -2.32 -13.70 35.46
C GLY A 263 -0.92 -13.06 35.46
N THR A 264 -0.13 -13.22 34.40
CA THR A 264 1.25 -12.70 34.27
C THR A 264 1.38 -11.64 33.18
N TYR A 265 2.52 -10.92 33.14
CA TYR A 265 2.74 -9.75 32.29
C TYR A 265 4.00 -9.89 31.41
N HIS A 266 4.50 -11.12 31.18
CA HIS A 266 5.78 -11.33 30.49
C HIS A 266 5.74 -10.81 29.06
N VAL A 267 4.69 -11.13 28.28
CA VAL A 267 4.55 -10.65 26.90
C VAL A 267 4.50 -9.13 26.83
N LEU A 268 3.76 -8.49 27.76
CA LEU A 268 3.70 -7.03 27.82
C LEU A 268 5.04 -6.43 28.23
N SER A 269 5.71 -7.00 29.23
CA SER A 269 7.03 -6.57 29.67
C SER A 269 8.07 -6.64 28.55
N ASP A 270 8.11 -7.77 27.84
CA ASP A 270 9.03 -7.97 26.71
C ASP A 270 8.76 -6.98 25.57
N ALA A 271 7.49 -6.71 25.27
CA ALA A 271 7.09 -5.75 24.23
C ALA A 271 7.44 -4.29 24.59
N LEU A 272 7.51 -3.96 25.88
CA LEU A 272 7.88 -2.63 26.37
C LEU A 272 9.39 -2.45 26.61
N ALA A 273 10.17 -3.50 26.51
CA ALA A 273 11.62 -3.45 26.73
C ALA A 273 12.36 -3.10 25.42
N PRO A 274 13.37 -2.20 25.48
CA PRO A 274 13.68 -1.33 26.63
C PRO A 274 12.65 -0.19 26.80
N LEU A 275 12.31 0.15 28.03
CA LEU A 275 11.30 1.17 28.33
C LEU A 275 11.58 2.54 27.71
N SER A 276 12.85 2.89 27.49
CA SER A 276 13.25 4.15 26.82
C SER A 276 12.80 4.17 25.36
N GLU A 277 12.89 3.05 24.65
CA GLU A 277 12.47 2.96 23.23
C GLU A 277 10.95 3.00 23.12
N SER A 278 10.21 2.28 23.95
CA SER A 278 8.75 2.31 23.94
C SER A 278 8.19 3.69 24.31
N ALA A 279 8.82 4.39 25.28
CA ALA A 279 8.45 5.76 25.63
C ALA A 279 8.78 6.74 24.50
N MET A 280 9.88 6.54 23.77
CA MET A 280 10.24 7.34 22.60
C MET A 280 9.24 7.11 21.47
N ALA A 281 8.89 5.86 21.17
CA ALA A 281 7.88 5.51 20.16
C ALA A 281 6.53 6.18 20.45
N TYR A 282 6.08 6.15 21.72
CA TYR A 282 4.87 6.85 22.12
C TYR A 282 4.95 8.36 21.85
N LYS A 283 6.04 9.03 22.24
CA LYS A 283 6.22 10.48 22.00
C LYS A 283 6.23 10.84 20.51
N MET A 284 6.84 9.99 19.68
CA MET A 284 6.81 10.15 18.22
C MET A 284 5.38 10.00 17.67
N ALA A 285 4.65 8.97 18.10
CA ALA A 285 3.30 8.71 17.62
C ALA A 285 2.32 9.86 17.94
N ILE A 286 2.50 10.56 19.07
CA ILE A 286 1.65 11.71 19.43
C ILE A 286 2.21 13.07 18.95
N GLY A 287 3.31 13.07 18.20
CA GLY A 287 3.91 14.29 17.63
C GLY A 287 4.64 15.19 18.61
N MET A 288 5.01 14.67 19.78
CA MET A 288 5.83 15.44 20.75
C MET A 288 7.31 15.53 20.38
N ILE A 289 7.78 14.64 19.51
CA ILE A 289 9.14 14.62 18.99
C ILE A 289 9.02 14.42 17.48
N VAL A 290 9.59 15.35 16.73
CA VAL A 290 9.86 15.25 15.29
C VAL A 290 11.37 15.21 15.15
N LYS A 291 11.88 14.24 14.37
CA LYS A 291 13.33 14.20 14.08
C LYS A 291 13.72 15.28 13.09
#